data_e09a988a96b809893f20d368542f22ab
#
_entry.id   e09a988a96b809893f20d368542f22ab
#
_cell.length_a   1.000
_cell.length_b   1.000
_cell.length_c   1.000
_cell.angle_alpha   90.00
_cell.angle_beta   90.00
_cell.angle_gamma   90.00
#
_symmetry.space_group_name_H-M   'P 1'
#
loop_
_entity.id
_entity.type
_entity.pdbx_description
1 polymer ?
#
loop_
_entity_poly.entity_id
_entity_poly.type
_entity_poly.pdbx_seq_one_letter_code
_entity_poly.pdbx_strand_id
1 'polypeptide(L)'
;FINQFPGMTPSKLKEGMRLLGFSDVTEVAIGADLCTIDEAKDFMEEVPAKIPFMGTSCCPAWSVMAKKLFPQQAECISMAMTPMVLTARLLKKEHPNARICFVGPCAAKKLEASRRSVRSEVDFVLTFEELMGLFEAKKVNFADLPDNPEDAFHSASADARGFATSGGVAQAVVNAIKKMDPDREVKVASAQGLAECKKMMTMAKAGKYNGYLLEGMACP
;
A
#
# COMPACT_ATOMS: atom_id res chain seq x y z
N PHE A 1 -5.51 2.89 -10.35
CA PHE A 1 -5.94 2.19 -11.56
C PHE A 1 -6.88 3.05 -12.41
N ILE A 2 -7.99 3.47 -11.88
CA ILE A 2 -9.09 4.15 -12.60
C ILE A 2 -8.60 5.39 -13.35
N ASN A 3 -7.80 6.24 -12.73
CA ASN A 3 -7.31 7.48 -13.33
C ASN A 3 -6.33 7.27 -14.51
N GLN A 4 -5.91 6.04 -14.76
CA GLN A 4 -5.01 5.71 -15.88
C GLN A 4 -5.78 5.34 -17.16
N PHE A 5 -7.08 5.12 -17.06
CA PHE A 5 -7.92 4.66 -18.17
C PHE A 5 -9.10 5.61 -18.39
N PRO A 6 -9.12 6.35 -19.53
CA PRO A 6 -10.20 7.28 -19.84
C PRO A 6 -11.56 6.58 -19.83
N GLY A 7 -12.55 7.21 -19.20
CA GLY A 7 -13.91 6.70 -19.12
C GLY A 7 -14.15 5.53 -18.19
N MET A 8 -13.12 5.07 -17.46
CA MET A 8 -13.30 4.05 -16.43
C MET A 8 -13.72 4.68 -15.12
N THR A 9 -14.80 4.18 -14.54
CA THR A 9 -15.28 4.54 -13.21
C THR A 9 -15.11 3.37 -12.23
N PRO A 10 -15.20 3.58 -10.91
CA PRO A 10 -15.16 2.49 -9.94
C PRO A 10 -16.21 1.41 -10.19
N SER A 11 -17.42 1.79 -10.54
CA SER A 11 -18.51 0.84 -10.81
C SER A 11 -18.28 0.05 -12.10
N LYS A 12 -17.83 0.70 -13.18
CA LYS A 12 -17.46 0.02 -14.43
C LYS A 12 -16.29 -0.95 -14.22
N LEU A 13 -15.28 -0.58 -13.41
CA LEU A 13 -14.21 -1.51 -13.07
C LEU A 13 -14.76 -2.74 -12.35
N LYS A 14 -15.62 -2.54 -11.36
CA LYS A 14 -16.25 -3.64 -10.60
C LYS A 14 -17.03 -4.58 -11.52
N GLU A 15 -17.82 -4.02 -12.42
CA GLU A 15 -18.60 -4.80 -13.39
C GLU A 15 -17.69 -5.54 -14.38
N GLY A 16 -16.66 -4.87 -14.91
CA GLY A 16 -15.66 -5.52 -15.77
C GLY A 16 -14.97 -6.71 -15.09
N MET A 17 -14.63 -6.57 -13.81
CA MET A 17 -14.04 -7.66 -13.01
C MET A 17 -15.03 -8.83 -12.84
N ARG A 18 -16.32 -8.54 -12.63
CA ARG A 18 -17.38 -9.59 -12.59
C ARG A 18 -17.47 -10.35 -13.92
N LEU A 19 -17.37 -9.66 -15.05
CA LEU A 19 -17.32 -10.31 -16.37
C LEU A 19 -16.09 -11.20 -16.58
N LEU A 20 -14.96 -10.92 -15.89
CA LEU A 20 -13.81 -11.82 -15.86
C LEU A 20 -14.02 -13.04 -14.96
N GLY A 21 -15.08 -13.07 -14.15
CA GLY A 21 -15.42 -14.17 -13.25
C GLY A 21 -15.04 -13.95 -11.78
N PHE A 22 -14.65 -12.73 -11.40
CA PHE A 22 -14.50 -12.38 -9.98
C PHE A 22 -15.87 -12.30 -9.30
N SER A 23 -16.00 -12.94 -8.15
CA SER A 23 -17.25 -12.96 -7.38
C SER A 23 -17.52 -11.63 -6.70
N ASP A 24 -16.46 -10.98 -6.22
CA ASP A 24 -16.53 -9.66 -5.60
C ASP A 24 -15.23 -8.88 -5.81
N VAL A 25 -15.28 -7.56 -5.60
CA VAL A 25 -14.16 -6.63 -5.75
C VAL A 25 -14.13 -5.69 -4.56
N THR A 26 -13.06 -5.76 -3.80
CA THR A 26 -12.84 -4.95 -2.61
C THR A 26 -11.73 -3.93 -2.82
N GLU A 27 -11.94 -2.71 -2.36
CA GLU A 27 -10.93 -1.65 -2.40
C GLU A 27 -9.84 -1.91 -1.38
N VAL A 28 -8.58 -2.07 -1.83
CA VAL A 28 -7.43 -2.34 -0.96
C VAL A 28 -7.09 -1.17 -0.02
N ALA A 29 -7.58 0.01 -0.32
CA ALA A 29 -7.40 1.19 0.52
C ALA A 29 -7.99 1.01 1.94
N ILE A 30 -8.94 0.09 2.15
CA ILE A 30 -9.41 -0.30 3.50
C ILE A 30 -8.25 -0.82 4.35
N GLY A 31 -7.40 -1.67 3.76
CA GLY A 31 -6.18 -2.12 4.43
C GLY A 31 -5.15 -1.01 4.64
N ALA A 32 -5.16 0.03 3.81
CA ALA A 32 -4.31 1.19 4.00
C ALA A 32 -4.72 2.02 5.23
N ASP A 33 -6.02 2.19 5.47
CA ASP A 33 -6.51 2.82 6.71
C ASP A 33 -6.01 2.08 7.96
N LEU A 34 -6.09 0.75 7.96
CA LEU A 34 -5.61 -0.06 9.08
C LEU A 34 -4.09 0.01 9.24
N CYS A 35 -3.35 -0.10 8.13
CA CYS A 35 -1.89 0.04 8.11
C CYS A 35 -1.47 1.41 8.67
N THR A 36 -2.16 2.48 8.30
CA THR A 36 -1.93 3.84 8.80
C THR A 36 -2.05 3.93 10.31
N ILE A 37 -3.08 3.31 10.88
CA ILE A 37 -3.31 3.31 12.33
C ILE A 37 -2.19 2.55 13.06
N ASP A 38 -1.79 1.41 12.53
CA ASP A 38 -0.71 0.60 13.13
C ASP A 38 0.62 1.35 13.06
N GLU A 39 1.00 1.89 11.89
CA GLU A 39 2.24 2.67 11.73
C GLU A 39 2.24 3.94 12.59
N ALA A 40 1.09 4.60 12.76
CA ALA A 40 0.97 5.78 13.61
C ALA A 40 1.22 5.44 15.09
N LYS A 41 0.67 4.35 15.59
CA LYS A 41 0.90 3.86 16.97
C LYS A 41 2.36 3.48 17.18
N ASP A 42 2.93 2.69 16.27
CA ASP A 42 4.33 2.27 16.33
C ASP A 42 5.26 3.49 16.33
N PHE A 43 5.01 4.47 15.45
CA PHE A 43 5.81 5.70 15.42
C PHE A 43 5.76 6.46 16.75
N MET A 44 4.58 6.64 17.32
CA MET A 44 4.43 7.37 18.59
C MET A 44 5.11 6.66 19.76
N GLU A 45 5.09 5.33 19.77
CA GLU A 45 5.68 4.52 20.84
C GLU A 45 7.21 4.38 20.70
N GLU A 46 7.71 4.31 19.46
CA GLU A 46 9.09 3.91 19.21
C GLU A 46 10.03 5.07 18.89
N VAL A 47 9.52 6.13 18.23
CA VAL A 47 10.39 7.24 17.77
C VAL A 47 10.26 8.46 18.67
N PRO A 48 11.36 9.03 19.16
CA PRO A 48 12.75 8.57 19.03
C PRO A 48 13.22 7.67 20.19
N ALA A 49 12.31 7.20 21.05
CA ALA A 49 12.64 6.57 22.33
C ALA A 49 13.39 5.23 22.17
N LYS A 50 13.00 4.41 21.19
CA LYS A 50 13.57 3.08 20.94
C LYS A 50 14.40 3.04 19.66
N ILE A 51 13.93 3.71 18.61
CA ILE A 51 14.59 3.79 17.30
C ILE A 51 14.75 5.26 16.88
N PRO A 52 15.85 5.61 16.18
CA PRO A 52 16.13 7.00 15.82
C PRO A 52 15.15 7.57 14.80
N PHE A 53 14.60 6.75 13.92
CA PHE A 53 13.61 7.11 12.89
C PHE A 53 12.79 5.89 12.52
N MET A 54 11.64 6.07 11.88
CA MET A 54 10.87 4.96 11.35
C MET A 54 10.66 5.11 9.83
N GLY A 55 10.96 4.04 9.09
CA GLY A 55 10.64 3.93 7.66
C GLY A 55 9.33 3.17 7.47
N THR A 56 8.46 3.63 6.57
CA THR A 56 7.19 2.96 6.24
C THR A 56 7.40 1.56 5.65
N SER A 57 6.42 0.68 5.78
CA SER A 57 6.52 -0.73 5.34
C SER A 57 5.86 -1.04 4.00
N CYS A 58 4.93 -0.21 3.53
CA CYS A 58 3.97 -0.55 2.48
C CYS A 58 4.58 -0.84 1.10
N CYS A 59 5.78 -0.33 0.78
CA CYS A 59 6.50 -0.64 -0.46
C CYS A 59 7.50 -1.79 -0.25
N PRO A 60 7.25 -3.02 -0.74
CA PRO A 60 8.13 -4.17 -0.49
C PRO A 60 9.51 -4.03 -1.14
N ALA A 61 9.63 -3.35 -2.27
CA ALA A 61 10.92 -3.12 -2.90
C ALA A 61 11.80 -2.17 -2.07
N TRP A 62 11.21 -1.09 -1.54
CA TRP A 62 11.88 -0.18 -0.61
C TRP A 62 12.30 -0.89 0.68
N SER A 63 11.36 -1.53 1.37
CA SER A 63 11.64 -2.15 2.67
C SER A 63 12.67 -3.28 2.59
N VAL A 64 12.63 -4.07 1.51
CA VAL A 64 13.64 -5.12 1.25
C VAL A 64 15.00 -4.50 0.94
N MET A 65 15.07 -3.46 0.10
CA MET A 65 16.32 -2.74 -0.17
C MET A 65 16.92 -2.16 1.11
N ALA A 66 16.11 -1.47 1.91
CA ALA A 66 16.55 -0.87 3.16
C ALA A 66 17.13 -1.93 4.12
N LYS A 67 16.40 -3.02 4.38
CA LYS A 67 16.85 -4.09 5.27
C LYS A 67 18.10 -4.83 4.77
N LYS A 68 18.25 -5.00 3.43
CA LYS A 68 19.43 -5.69 2.87
C LYS A 68 20.66 -4.83 2.81
N LEU A 69 20.54 -3.56 2.42
CA LEU A 69 21.71 -2.66 2.26
C LEU A 69 22.09 -1.94 3.55
N PHE A 70 21.16 -1.82 4.49
CA PHE A 70 21.36 -1.16 5.78
C PHE A 70 20.90 -2.07 6.93
N PRO A 71 21.54 -3.24 7.12
CA PRO A 71 21.09 -4.22 8.11
C PRO A 71 21.09 -3.70 9.54
N GLN A 72 21.95 -2.73 9.86
CA GLN A 72 22.01 -2.08 11.19
C GLN A 72 20.79 -1.19 11.46
N GLN A 73 20.09 -0.72 10.43
CA GLN A 73 18.87 0.07 10.49
C GLN A 73 17.62 -0.75 10.14
N ALA A 74 17.75 -2.07 10.06
CA ALA A 74 16.62 -2.93 9.68
C ALA A 74 15.43 -2.82 10.65
N GLU A 75 15.70 -2.59 11.93
CA GLU A 75 14.70 -2.39 12.99
C GLU A 75 13.95 -1.07 12.86
N CYS A 76 14.54 -0.08 12.17
CA CYS A 76 13.88 1.19 11.90
C CYS A 76 12.81 1.10 10.78
N ILE A 77 12.73 -0.02 10.06
CA ILE A 77 11.69 -0.20 9.05
C ILE A 77 10.48 -0.88 9.68
N SER A 78 9.36 -0.19 9.66
CA SER A 78 8.09 -0.65 10.24
C SER A 78 7.79 -2.11 9.90
N MET A 79 7.23 -2.81 10.85
CA MET A 79 6.75 -4.18 10.69
C MET A 79 5.24 -4.25 10.49
N ALA A 80 4.55 -3.11 10.39
CA ALA A 80 3.13 -3.07 10.06
C ALA A 80 2.87 -3.85 8.77
N MET A 81 1.76 -4.56 8.75
CA MET A 81 1.36 -5.31 7.57
C MET A 81 0.93 -4.35 6.47
N THR A 82 1.33 -4.67 5.24
CA THR A 82 0.97 -3.82 4.09
C THR A 82 -0.54 -3.88 3.81
N PRO A 83 -1.11 -2.85 3.15
CA PRO A 83 -2.52 -2.84 2.78
C PRO A 83 -3.00 -4.11 2.06
N MET A 84 -2.19 -4.64 1.15
CA MET A 84 -2.47 -5.90 0.46
C MET A 84 -2.68 -7.06 1.44
N VAL A 85 -1.75 -7.22 2.38
CA VAL A 85 -1.79 -8.33 3.35
C VAL A 85 -2.94 -8.17 4.33
N LEU A 86 -3.16 -6.95 4.84
CA LEU A 86 -4.25 -6.67 5.77
C LEU A 86 -5.61 -6.94 5.13
N THR A 87 -5.85 -6.40 3.93
CA THR A 87 -7.12 -6.62 3.21
C THR A 87 -7.34 -8.11 2.93
N ALA A 88 -6.30 -8.82 2.46
CA ALA A 88 -6.43 -10.25 2.17
C ALA A 88 -6.78 -11.06 3.42
N ARG A 89 -6.15 -10.79 4.56
CA ARG A 89 -6.45 -11.46 5.84
C ARG A 89 -7.85 -11.16 6.35
N LEU A 90 -8.34 -9.92 6.19
CA LEU A 90 -9.71 -9.58 6.54
C LEU A 90 -10.70 -10.38 5.69
N LEU A 91 -10.50 -10.38 4.37
CA LEU A 91 -11.37 -11.14 3.46
C LEU A 91 -11.33 -12.65 3.74
N LYS A 92 -10.16 -13.21 4.05
CA LYS A 92 -10.06 -14.63 4.43
C LYS A 92 -10.74 -14.94 5.77
N LYS A 93 -10.77 -13.99 6.69
CA LYS A 93 -11.50 -14.15 7.96
C LYS A 93 -13.01 -14.21 7.75
N GLU A 94 -13.54 -13.38 6.84
CA GLU A 94 -14.96 -13.33 6.49
C GLU A 94 -15.34 -14.47 5.53
N HIS A 95 -14.45 -14.80 4.59
CA HIS A 95 -14.65 -15.79 3.53
C HIS A 95 -13.47 -16.77 3.48
N PRO A 96 -13.36 -17.75 4.40
CA PRO A 96 -12.18 -18.62 4.52
C PRO A 96 -11.81 -19.39 3.25
N ASN A 97 -12.79 -19.71 2.42
CA ASN A 97 -12.60 -20.46 1.18
C ASN A 97 -12.39 -19.58 -0.06
N ALA A 98 -12.46 -18.25 0.08
CA ALA A 98 -12.25 -17.36 -1.05
C ALA A 98 -10.81 -17.44 -1.58
N ARG A 99 -10.65 -17.36 -2.91
CA ARG A 99 -9.34 -17.13 -3.54
C ARG A 99 -9.13 -15.63 -3.69
N ILE A 100 -8.03 -15.13 -3.15
CA ILE A 100 -7.72 -13.71 -3.13
C ILE A 100 -6.75 -13.38 -4.27
N CYS A 101 -7.19 -12.52 -5.17
CA CYS A 101 -6.38 -11.95 -6.24
C CYS A 101 -6.13 -10.46 -5.95
N PHE A 102 -4.90 -10.09 -5.66
CA PHE A 102 -4.53 -8.69 -5.57
C PHE A 102 -4.23 -8.12 -6.96
N VAL A 103 -4.84 -6.99 -7.27
CA VAL A 103 -4.56 -6.22 -8.49
C VAL A 103 -3.90 -4.90 -8.13
N GLY A 104 -2.71 -4.65 -8.67
CA GLY A 104 -1.95 -3.44 -8.33
C GLY A 104 -0.87 -3.10 -9.35
N PRO A 105 -0.22 -1.93 -9.24
CA PRO A 105 0.74 -1.46 -10.23
C PRO A 105 2.12 -2.11 -10.14
N CYS A 106 2.37 -2.97 -9.14
CA CYS A 106 3.73 -3.32 -8.73
C CYS A 106 4.01 -4.81 -8.77
N ALA A 107 4.93 -5.24 -9.64
CA ALA A 107 5.43 -6.62 -9.69
C ALA A 107 6.10 -7.09 -8.39
N ALA A 108 6.65 -6.18 -7.56
CA ALA A 108 7.23 -6.54 -6.26
C ALA A 108 6.19 -7.11 -5.28
N LYS A 109 4.91 -6.83 -5.48
CA LYS A 109 3.81 -7.45 -4.71
C LYS A 109 3.69 -8.95 -4.97
N LYS A 110 4.11 -9.45 -6.14
CA LYS A 110 4.21 -10.90 -6.40
C LYS A 110 5.22 -11.57 -5.47
N LEU A 111 6.39 -10.93 -5.28
CA LEU A 111 7.39 -11.41 -4.33
C LEU A 111 6.88 -11.34 -2.89
N GLU A 112 6.24 -10.25 -2.50
CA GLU A 112 5.67 -10.11 -1.16
C GLU A 112 4.63 -11.20 -0.88
N ALA A 113 3.71 -11.43 -1.80
CA ALA A 113 2.68 -12.46 -1.69
C ALA A 113 3.26 -13.88 -1.54
N SER A 114 4.37 -14.17 -2.24
CA SER A 114 5.01 -15.49 -2.24
C SER A 114 5.90 -15.76 -1.01
N ARG A 115 6.25 -14.74 -0.21
CA ARG A 115 7.14 -14.90 0.94
C ARG A 115 6.45 -15.63 2.09
N ARG A 116 6.97 -16.81 2.46
CA ARG A 116 6.44 -17.60 3.58
C ARG A 116 6.42 -16.85 4.91
N SER A 117 7.38 -15.96 5.15
CA SER A 117 7.44 -15.14 6.37
C SER A 117 6.32 -14.11 6.46
N VAL A 118 5.76 -13.68 5.35
CA VAL A 118 4.67 -12.69 5.30
C VAL A 118 3.32 -13.32 5.58
N ARG A 119 3.10 -14.58 5.15
CA ARG A 119 1.80 -15.27 5.24
C ARG A 119 0.67 -14.38 4.73
N SER A 120 0.78 -13.95 3.48
CA SER A 120 -0.02 -12.86 2.92
C SER A 120 -1.51 -13.18 2.79
N GLU A 121 -1.88 -14.47 2.71
CA GLU A 121 -3.23 -14.94 2.37
C GLU A 121 -3.68 -14.53 0.94
N VAL A 122 -2.76 -14.03 0.12
CA VAL A 122 -2.99 -13.69 -1.28
C VAL A 122 -2.64 -14.88 -2.14
N ASP A 123 -3.61 -15.37 -2.92
CA ASP A 123 -3.41 -16.51 -3.82
C ASP A 123 -2.79 -16.10 -5.16
N PHE A 124 -3.16 -14.91 -5.68
CA PHE A 124 -2.71 -14.41 -6.97
C PHE A 124 -2.39 -12.92 -6.90
N VAL A 125 -1.45 -12.48 -7.73
CA VAL A 125 -1.16 -11.05 -7.91
C VAL A 125 -1.10 -10.76 -9.41
N LEU A 126 -1.92 -9.81 -9.85
CA LEU A 126 -1.93 -9.27 -11.21
C LEU A 126 -1.45 -7.83 -11.21
N THR A 127 -0.63 -7.46 -12.19
CA THR A 127 -0.38 -6.04 -12.47
C THR A 127 -1.56 -5.43 -13.23
N PHE A 128 -1.58 -4.10 -13.32
CA PHE A 128 -2.63 -3.43 -14.10
C PHE A 128 -2.58 -3.83 -15.58
N GLU A 129 -1.37 -3.99 -16.14
CA GLU A 129 -1.16 -4.42 -17.52
C GLU A 129 -1.67 -5.85 -17.74
N GLU A 130 -1.40 -6.76 -16.80
CA GLU A 130 -1.88 -8.14 -16.86
C GLU A 130 -3.41 -8.20 -16.79
N LEU A 131 -4.03 -7.38 -15.92
CA LEU A 131 -5.49 -7.28 -15.86
C LEU A 131 -6.08 -6.71 -17.15
N MET A 132 -5.46 -5.68 -17.74
CA MET A 132 -5.89 -5.13 -19.02
C MET A 132 -5.81 -6.17 -20.14
N GLY A 133 -4.76 -6.99 -20.15
CA GLY A 133 -4.67 -8.12 -21.09
C GLY A 133 -5.83 -9.13 -20.94
N LEU A 134 -6.30 -9.36 -19.72
CA LEU A 134 -7.47 -10.21 -19.48
C LEU A 134 -8.76 -9.56 -19.98
N PHE A 135 -8.96 -8.26 -19.77
CA PHE A 135 -10.10 -7.52 -20.32
C PHE A 135 -10.12 -7.57 -21.84
N GLU A 136 -8.97 -7.35 -22.49
CA GLU A 136 -8.82 -7.42 -23.94
C GLU A 136 -9.15 -8.83 -24.47
N ALA A 137 -8.58 -9.86 -23.86
CA ALA A 137 -8.83 -11.25 -24.23
C ALA A 137 -10.32 -11.65 -24.11
N LYS A 138 -11.02 -11.08 -23.15
CA LYS A 138 -12.46 -11.27 -22.93
C LYS A 138 -13.33 -10.27 -23.70
N LYS A 139 -12.72 -9.37 -24.48
CA LYS A 139 -13.41 -8.32 -25.25
C LYS A 139 -14.33 -7.45 -24.37
N VAL A 140 -13.89 -7.14 -23.15
CA VAL A 140 -14.61 -6.24 -22.25
C VAL A 140 -14.42 -4.81 -22.73
N ASN A 141 -15.50 -4.18 -23.18
CA ASN A 141 -15.48 -2.76 -23.56
C ASN A 141 -16.10 -1.93 -22.43
N PHE A 142 -15.28 -1.13 -21.74
CA PHE A 142 -15.73 -0.30 -20.62
C PHE A 142 -16.74 0.79 -21.03
N ALA A 143 -16.77 1.19 -22.30
CA ALA A 143 -17.74 2.15 -22.79
C ALA A 143 -19.19 1.60 -22.69
N ASP A 144 -19.33 0.29 -22.89
CA ASP A 144 -20.63 -0.39 -22.93
C ASP A 144 -21.10 -0.85 -21.54
N LEU A 145 -20.23 -0.74 -20.51
CA LEU A 145 -20.59 -1.16 -19.16
C LEU A 145 -21.47 -0.14 -18.45
N PRO A 146 -22.45 -0.61 -17.65
CA PRO A 146 -23.27 0.27 -16.84
C PRO A 146 -22.40 1.02 -15.82
N ASP A 147 -22.74 2.28 -15.60
CA ASP A 147 -22.10 3.12 -14.60
C ASP A 147 -23.11 3.43 -13.49
N ASN A 148 -23.04 2.66 -12.41
CA ASN A 148 -23.89 2.85 -11.25
C ASN A 148 -23.05 3.41 -10.09
N PRO A 149 -23.14 4.71 -9.76
CA PRO A 149 -22.38 5.31 -8.68
C PRO A 149 -22.60 4.67 -7.30
N GLU A 150 -23.75 4.03 -7.07
CA GLU A 150 -24.04 3.34 -5.81
C GLU A 150 -23.18 2.08 -5.62
N ASP A 151 -22.71 1.49 -6.72
CA ASP A 151 -21.78 0.36 -6.70
C ASP A 151 -20.30 0.77 -6.54
N ALA A 152 -20.03 2.07 -6.45
CA ALA A 152 -18.67 2.57 -6.27
C ALA A 152 -18.09 2.20 -4.88
N PHE A 153 -16.77 2.31 -4.76
CA PHE A 153 -16.08 2.04 -3.48
C PHE A 153 -16.26 3.23 -2.53
N HIS A 154 -16.80 2.99 -1.34
CA HIS A 154 -17.10 4.04 -0.36
C HIS A 154 -16.45 3.82 1.01
N SER A 155 -15.82 2.66 1.23
CA SER A 155 -15.41 2.23 2.58
C SER A 155 -14.08 2.79 3.05
N ALA A 156 -13.17 3.16 2.13
CA ALA A 156 -11.85 3.67 2.49
C ALA A 156 -11.84 5.21 2.59
N SER A 157 -10.94 5.74 3.42
CA SER A 157 -10.72 7.17 3.57
C SER A 157 -10.00 7.79 2.36
N ALA A 158 -10.03 9.12 2.28
CA ALA A 158 -9.22 9.87 1.30
C ALA A 158 -7.72 9.70 1.56
N ASP A 159 -7.30 9.67 2.83
CA ASP A 159 -5.91 9.44 3.24
C ASP A 159 -5.41 8.07 2.74
N ALA A 160 -6.21 7.02 2.90
CA ALA A 160 -5.88 5.67 2.43
C ALA A 160 -5.75 5.59 0.90
N ARG A 161 -6.63 6.26 0.16
CA ARG A 161 -6.52 6.36 -1.31
C ARG A 161 -5.31 7.18 -1.73
N GLY A 162 -4.87 8.12 -0.89
CA GLY A 162 -3.64 8.90 -1.07
C GLY A 162 -2.36 8.08 -1.09
N PHE A 163 -2.36 6.83 -0.59
CA PHE A 163 -1.21 5.91 -0.67
C PHE A 163 -0.70 5.69 -2.09
N ALA A 164 -1.53 5.91 -3.09
CA ALA A 164 -1.17 5.78 -4.49
C ALA A 164 -0.24 6.91 -5.01
N THR A 165 -0.01 7.94 -4.22
CA THR A 165 0.85 9.07 -4.56
C THR A 165 2.08 9.12 -3.66
N SER A 166 3.20 9.64 -4.19
CA SER A 166 4.42 9.84 -3.39
C SER A 166 4.16 10.85 -2.27
N GLY A 167 4.59 10.53 -1.05
CA GLY A 167 4.31 11.31 0.15
C GLY A 167 2.96 10.98 0.81
N GLY A 168 2.09 10.25 0.13
CA GLY A 168 0.73 9.99 0.61
C GLY A 168 0.66 9.06 1.81
N VAL A 169 1.57 8.08 1.90
CA VAL A 169 1.64 7.17 3.05
C VAL A 169 2.04 7.93 4.31
N ALA A 170 3.14 8.70 4.22
CA ALA A 170 3.62 9.49 5.34
C ALA A 170 2.57 10.54 5.76
N GLN A 171 1.89 11.18 4.81
CA GLN A 171 0.84 12.13 5.11
C GLN A 171 -0.35 11.48 5.85
N ALA A 172 -0.76 10.29 5.43
CA ALA A 172 -1.81 9.54 6.11
C ALA A 172 -1.43 9.20 7.56
N VAL A 173 -0.19 8.73 7.78
CA VAL A 173 0.33 8.45 9.13
C VAL A 173 0.38 9.72 9.98
N VAL A 174 0.86 10.84 9.43
CA VAL A 174 0.85 12.15 10.12
C VAL A 174 -0.57 12.57 10.51
N ASN A 175 -1.53 12.43 9.59
CA ASN A 175 -2.93 12.75 9.86
C ASN A 175 -3.52 11.86 10.97
N ALA A 176 -3.18 10.58 10.99
CA ALA A 176 -3.60 9.66 12.04
C ALA A 176 -2.99 10.03 13.40
N ILE A 177 -1.68 10.33 13.44
CA ILE A 177 -1.00 10.79 14.66
C ILE A 177 -1.66 12.06 15.20
N LYS A 178 -1.92 13.05 14.35
CA LYS A 178 -2.59 14.30 14.76
C LYS A 178 -4.01 14.10 15.33
N LYS A 179 -4.71 13.05 14.86
CA LYS A 179 -6.02 12.68 15.43
C LYS A 179 -5.89 12.04 16.81
N MET A 180 -4.79 11.30 17.07
CA MET A 180 -4.52 10.63 18.34
C MET A 180 -3.85 11.55 19.37
N ASP A 181 -2.92 12.37 18.92
CA ASP A 181 -2.14 13.34 19.71
C ASP A 181 -1.94 14.63 18.87
N PRO A 182 -2.82 15.63 19.04
CA PRO A 182 -2.77 16.88 18.28
C PRO A 182 -1.48 17.69 18.46
N ASP A 183 -0.82 17.55 19.61
CA ASP A 183 0.38 18.31 19.96
C ASP A 183 1.67 17.63 19.45
N ARG A 184 1.56 16.41 18.94
CA ARG A 184 2.72 15.68 18.43
C ARG A 184 3.16 16.21 17.07
N GLU A 185 4.33 16.80 17.03
CA GLU A 185 4.98 17.15 15.76
C GLU A 185 5.65 15.93 15.13
N VAL A 186 5.40 15.70 13.84
CA VAL A 186 6.02 14.64 13.05
C VAL A 186 6.78 15.24 11.88
N LYS A 187 8.08 15.00 11.84
CA LYS A 187 8.92 15.37 10.70
C LYS A 187 8.93 14.24 9.69
N VAL A 188 8.78 14.58 8.42
CA VAL A 188 8.68 13.61 7.32
C VAL A 188 9.79 13.86 6.31
N ALA A 189 10.32 12.79 5.74
CA ALA A 189 11.10 12.82 4.51
C ALA A 189 10.63 11.69 3.59
N SER A 190 10.47 12.00 2.31
CA SER A 190 10.00 11.06 1.29
C SER A 190 11.03 10.93 0.17
N ALA A 191 11.15 9.72 -0.38
CA ALA A 191 12.01 9.44 -1.51
C ALA A 191 11.28 8.56 -2.54
N GLN A 192 11.45 8.89 -3.81
CA GLN A 192 10.87 8.18 -4.94
C GLN A 192 11.98 7.62 -5.83
N GLY A 193 11.86 6.35 -6.19
CA GLY A 193 12.91 5.59 -6.87
C GLY A 193 13.96 5.03 -5.91
N LEU A 194 14.48 3.82 -6.21
CA LEU A 194 15.42 3.11 -5.32
C LEU A 194 16.73 3.89 -5.07
N ALA A 195 17.20 4.67 -6.05
CA ALA A 195 18.42 5.47 -5.89
C ALA A 195 18.24 6.56 -4.82
N GLU A 196 17.14 7.29 -4.85
CA GLU A 196 16.84 8.33 -3.86
C GLU A 196 16.51 7.72 -2.50
N CYS A 197 15.79 6.59 -2.47
CA CYS A 197 15.59 5.82 -1.23
C CYS A 197 16.92 5.40 -0.58
N LYS A 198 17.90 4.95 -1.39
CA LYS A 198 19.23 4.62 -0.89
C LYS A 198 19.96 5.84 -0.33
N LYS A 199 19.89 6.99 -0.99
CA LYS A 199 20.44 8.25 -0.48
C LYS A 199 19.80 8.65 0.85
N MET A 200 18.47 8.59 0.94
CA MET A 200 17.74 8.86 2.17
C MET A 200 18.20 7.97 3.30
N MET A 201 18.34 6.66 3.09
CA MET A 201 18.87 5.73 4.11
C MET A 201 20.32 6.01 4.48
N THR A 202 21.17 6.42 3.54
CA THR A 202 22.54 6.82 3.84
C THR A 202 22.59 8.03 4.77
N MET A 203 21.72 9.01 4.55
CA MET A 203 21.60 10.18 5.41
C MET A 203 20.96 9.82 6.76
N ALA A 204 20.00 8.92 6.79
CA ALA A 204 19.39 8.42 8.02
C ALA A 204 20.42 7.69 8.89
N LYS A 205 21.26 6.82 8.30
CA LYS A 205 22.39 6.17 8.98
C LYS A 205 23.38 7.18 9.57
N ALA A 206 23.57 8.32 8.93
CA ALA A 206 24.42 9.41 9.42
C ALA A 206 23.73 10.30 10.48
N GLY A 207 22.52 9.96 10.92
CA GLY A 207 21.78 10.69 11.97
C GLY A 207 20.99 11.91 11.50
N LYS A 208 20.93 12.19 10.20
CA LYS A 208 20.25 13.38 9.68
C LYS A 208 18.72 13.35 9.92
N TYR A 209 18.15 12.16 10.01
CA TYR A 209 16.71 11.97 10.13
C TYR A 209 16.25 11.45 11.48
N ASN A 210 16.97 11.77 12.56
CA ASN A 210 16.52 11.41 13.90
C ASN A 210 15.18 12.10 14.23
N GLY A 211 14.21 11.33 14.69
CA GLY A 211 12.84 11.78 14.97
C GLY A 211 11.91 11.87 13.74
N TYR A 212 12.35 11.35 12.59
CA TYR A 212 11.57 11.43 11.34
C TYR A 212 10.80 10.15 11.03
N LEU A 213 9.67 10.34 10.35
CA LEU A 213 9.02 9.31 9.56
C LEU A 213 9.57 9.37 8.12
N LEU A 214 10.07 8.25 7.61
CA LEU A 214 10.64 8.15 6.27
C LEU A 214 9.72 7.35 5.36
N GLU A 215 9.29 7.95 4.27
CA GLU A 215 8.57 7.23 3.22
C GLU A 215 9.51 6.90 2.06
N GLY A 216 9.63 5.63 1.72
CA GLY A 216 10.33 5.18 0.52
C GLY A 216 9.39 4.49 -0.46
N MET A 217 9.34 4.99 -1.70
CA MET A 217 8.65 4.36 -2.82
C MET A 217 9.68 3.98 -3.87
N ALA A 218 9.74 2.69 -4.23
CA ALA A 218 10.70 2.21 -5.21
C ALA A 218 10.35 2.58 -6.65
N CYS A 219 9.09 2.91 -6.91
CA CYS A 219 8.63 3.36 -8.23
C CYS A 219 9.24 4.71 -8.59
N PRO A 220 9.59 4.92 -9.89
CA PRO A 220 10.07 6.20 -10.37
C PRO A 220 8.98 7.27 -10.38
#